data_cfcfc0db247ea344b224e98396743bd7
#
_entry.id   cfcfc0db247ea344b224e98396743bd7
#
_cell.length_a   1.000
_cell.length_b   1.000
_cell.length_c   1.000
_cell.angle_alpha   90.00
_cell.angle_beta   90.00
_cell.angle_gamma   90.00
#
_symmetry.space_group_name_H-M   'P 1'
#
loop_
_entity.id
_entity.type
_entity.pdbx_description
1 polymer ?
#
loop_
_entity_poly.entity_id
_entity_poly.type
_entity_poly.pdbx_seq_one_letter_code
_entity_poly.pdbx_strand_id
1 'polypeptide(L)'
;MSVLSDADVRQYLAKGEIQIEPFEESSLTPNGYDVSIEEVLVPSTRQKATGGVAQIPPTTRFVVSTRERVRLGRHVAGQIWLRTTWARRGVIASFGMIDAGFSGTLTFGAFNASGDPIEIPIGDRFAQIAFLTLDSPASETYDQRSGTYQDQKGVTLGRP
;
A
#
# COMPACT_ATOMS: atom_id res chain seq x y z
N MET A 1 5.73 -16.46 13.46
CA MET A 1 5.13 -15.50 12.49
C MET A 1 3.70 -15.92 12.20
N SER A 2 2.74 -15.05 12.43
CA SER A 2 1.33 -15.29 12.14
C SER A 2 0.68 -14.06 11.49
N VAL A 3 -0.35 -14.31 10.68
CA VAL A 3 -1.18 -13.25 10.11
C VAL A 3 -2.16 -12.78 11.18
N LEU A 4 -2.29 -11.46 11.35
CA LEU A 4 -3.22 -10.86 12.29
C LEU A 4 -4.65 -10.89 11.72
N SER A 5 -5.60 -11.33 12.55
CA SER A 5 -7.03 -11.15 12.27
C SER A 5 -7.45 -9.70 12.47
N ASP A 6 -8.66 -9.34 12.07
CA ASP A 6 -9.22 -8.01 12.33
C ASP A 6 -9.26 -7.67 13.83
N ALA A 7 -9.55 -8.65 14.69
CA ALA A 7 -9.53 -8.48 16.13
C ALA A 7 -8.11 -8.18 16.65
N ASP A 8 -7.11 -8.88 16.12
CA ASP A 8 -5.71 -8.64 16.47
C ASP A 8 -5.24 -7.28 15.97
N VAL A 9 -5.60 -6.90 14.73
CA VAL A 9 -5.26 -5.58 14.18
C VAL A 9 -5.77 -4.46 15.08
N ARG A 10 -7.03 -4.55 15.57
CA ARG A 10 -7.56 -3.55 16.54
C ARG A 10 -6.74 -3.49 17.83
N GLN A 11 -6.28 -4.64 18.35
CA GLN A 11 -5.41 -4.66 19.53
C GLN A 11 -4.06 -4.01 19.27
N TYR A 12 -3.47 -4.27 18.08
CA TYR A 12 -2.18 -3.67 17.70
C TYR A 12 -2.29 -2.17 17.40
N LEU A 13 -3.43 -1.71 16.87
CA LEU A 13 -3.76 -0.28 16.77
C LEU A 13 -3.83 0.36 18.16
N ALA A 14 -4.54 -0.27 19.10
CA ALA A 14 -4.66 0.24 20.47
C ALA A 14 -3.32 0.29 21.22
N LYS A 15 -2.39 -0.61 20.91
CA LYS A 15 -1.02 -0.63 21.46
C LYS A 15 -0.07 0.33 20.75
N GLY A 16 -0.47 0.95 19.63
CA GLY A 16 0.39 1.81 18.81
C GLY A 16 1.46 1.05 18.00
N GLU A 17 1.40 -0.28 17.94
CA GLU A 17 2.28 -1.12 17.09
C GLU A 17 1.89 -1.07 15.60
N ILE A 18 0.63 -0.75 15.32
CA ILE A 18 0.13 -0.40 13.99
C ILE A 18 -0.54 0.96 14.10
N GLN A 19 -0.26 1.86 13.16
CA GLN A 19 -0.99 3.11 12.99
C GLN A 19 -1.36 3.25 11.52
N ILE A 20 -2.60 3.66 11.26
CA ILE A 20 -3.14 3.88 9.92
C ILE A 20 -3.91 5.19 9.97
N GLU A 21 -3.54 6.16 9.14
CA GLU A 21 -4.14 7.49 9.13
C GLU A 21 -4.42 7.96 7.69
N PRO A 22 -5.70 8.23 7.36
CA PRO A 22 -6.91 8.03 8.17
C PRO A 22 -7.25 6.53 8.30
N PHE A 23 -7.79 6.13 9.45
CA PHE A 23 -8.33 4.78 9.64
C PHE A 23 -9.83 4.76 9.34
N GLU A 24 -10.26 3.82 8.53
CA GLU A 24 -11.67 3.59 8.20
C GLU A 24 -12.06 2.16 8.56
N GLU A 25 -13.02 1.99 9.46
CA GLU A 25 -13.50 0.68 9.91
C GLU A 25 -13.97 -0.19 8.75
N SER A 26 -14.59 0.40 7.72
CA SER A 26 -15.05 -0.31 6.52
C SER A 26 -13.93 -0.90 5.66
N SER A 27 -12.70 -0.46 5.86
CA SER A 27 -11.51 -0.95 5.15
C SER A 27 -10.81 -2.10 5.88
N LEU A 28 -11.20 -2.36 7.14
CA LEU A 28 -10.69 -3.52 7.88
C LEU A 28 -11.31 -4.80 7.31
N THR A 29 -10.47 -5.77 6.99
CA THR A 29 -10.84 -7.07 6.43
C THR A 29 -10.55 -8.18 7.44
N PRO A 30 -11.10 -9.40 7.32
CA PRO A 30 -10.89 -10.47 8.29
C PRO A 30 -9.42 -10.77 8.64
N ASN A 31 -8.48 -10.44 7.76
CA ASN A 31 -7.05 -10.73 7.91
C ASN A 31 -6.15 -9.62 7.33
N GLY A 32 -6.57 -8.36 7.46
CA GLY A 32 -5.78 -7.23 6.96
C GLY A 32 -6.57 -5.93 6.86
N TYR A 33 -6.04 -5.00 6.08
CA TYR A 33 -6.61 -3.67 5.85
C TYR A 33 -6.46 -3.25 4.40
N ASP A 34 -7.56 -2.82 3.78
CA ASP A 34 -7.55 -2.30 2.41
C ASP A 34 -7.09 -0.84 2.41
N VAL A 35 -6.09 -0.52 1.60
CA VAL A 35 -5.62 0.85 1.38
C VAL A 35 -6.17 1.43 0.09
N SER A 36 -6.45 2.74 0.13
CA SER A 36 -7.12 3.48 -0.94
C SER A 36 -6.12 4.30 -1.75
N ILE A 37 -6.51 4.64 -2.97
CA ILE A 37 -5.73 5.44 -3.91
C ILE A 37 -5.87 6.93 -3.56
N GLU A 38 -4.77 7.62 -3.35
CA GLU A 38 -4.69 9.09 -3.29
C GLU A 38 -4.28 9.69 -4.62
N GLU A 39 -3.34 9.06 -5.29
CA GLU A 39 -2.72 9.60 -6.49
C GLU A 39 -2.35 8.49 -7.46
N VAL A 40 -2.56 8.75 -8.75
CA VAL A 40 -2.10 7.91 -9.86
C VAL A 40 -1.19 8.73 -10.75
N LEU A 41 -0.02 8.19 -11.09
CA LEU A 41 0.92 8.75 -12.04
C LEU A 41 1.17 7.77 -13.18
N VAL A 42 1.08 8.24 -14.43
CA VAL A 42 1.54 7.53 -15.62
C VAL A 42 2.92 8.10 -16.02
N PRO A 43 4.04 7.43 -15.72
CA PRO A 43 5.36 8.02 -15.87
C PRO A 43 5.73 8.38 -17.32
N SER A 44 5.28 7.60 -18.30
CA SER A 44 5.56 7.82 -19.74
C SER A 44 4.99 9.12 -20.27
N THR A 45 3.83 9.54 -19.78
CA THR A 45 3.15 10.78 -20.19
C THR A 45 3.28 11.90 -19.15
N ARG A 46 3.78 11.59 -17.97
CA ARG A 46 3.77 12.44 -16.77
C ARG A 46 2.35 12.86 -16.33
N GLN A 47 1.33 12.15 -16.81
CA GLN A 47 -0.05 12.42 -16.43
C GLN A 47 -0.26 12.00 -14.98
N LYS A 48 -0.80 12.92 -14.19
CA LYS A 48 -1.07 12.73 -12.76
C LYS A 48 -2.55 13.00 -12.48
N ALA A 49 -3.16 12.14 -11.66
CA ALA A 49 -4.52 12.30 -11.18
C ALA A 49 -4.51 12.23 -9.64
N THR A 50 -5.13 13.23 -9.00
CA THR A 50 -5.33 13.33 -7.55
C THR A 50 -6.81 13.48 -7.18
N GLY A 51 -7.69 13.28 -8.15
CA GLY A 51 -9.15 13.32 -8.03
C GLY A 51 -9.81 12.83 -9.31
N GLY A 52 -11.10 12.52 -9.23
CA GLY A 52 -11.85 11.99 -10.35
C GLY A 52 -11.42 10.57 -10.74
N VAL A 53 -11.24 10.32 -12.03
CA VAL A 53 -10.93 9.00 -12.60
C VAL A 53 -9.67 9.10 -13.46
N ALA A 54 -8.65 8.32 -13.13
CA ALA A 54 -7.48 8.16 -13.98
C ALA A 54 -7.76 7.15 -15.10
N GLN A 55 -7.39 7.48 -16.32
CA GLN A 55 -7.47 6.59 -17.48
C GLN A 55 -6.11 5.99 -17.76
N ILE A 56 -6.01 4.67 -17.69
CA ILE A 56 -4.76 3.94 -17.94
C ILE A 56 -4.88 3.19 -19.27
N PRO A 57 -4.19 3.63 -20.33
CA PRO A 57 -4.23 2.93 -21.62
C PRO A 57 -3.78 1.47 -21.52
N PRO A 58 -4.11 0.62 -22.48
CA PRO A 58 -3.56 -0.73 -22.58
C PRO A 58 -2.02 -0.73 -22.54
N THR A 59 -1.43 -1.79 -22.01
CA THR A 59 0.03 -1.99 -21.97
C THR A 59 0.83 -0.82 -21.36
N THR A 60 0.21 -0.13 -20.40
CA THR A 60 0.79 1.08 -19.78
C THR A 60 1.16 0.83 -18.32
N ARG A 61 2.39 1.21 -17.96
CA ARG A 61 2.84 1.26 -16.57
C ARG A 61 2.26 2.49 -15.89
N PHE A 62 1.77 2.30 -14.68
CA PHE A 62 1.33 3.38 -13.80
C PHE A 62 1.82 3.16 -12.37
N VAL A 63 1.75 4.19 -11.56
CA VAL A 63 2.19 4.17 -10.17
C VAL A 63 1.08 4.78 -9.33
N VAL A 64 0.79 4.15 -8.20
CA VAL A 64 -0.26 4.55 -7.28
C VAL A 64 0.36 4.89 -5.94
N SER A 65 -0.06 5.98 -5.29
CA SER A 65 0.19 6.21 -3.88
C SER A 65 -1.06 6.01 -3.05
N THR A 66 -0.89 5.58 -1.79
CA THR A 66 -2.00 5.41 -0.86
C THR A 66 -2.38 6.73 -0.20
N ARG A 67 -3.68 6.83 0.14
CA ARG A 67 -4.22 7.88 1.00
C ARG A 67 -3.75 7.69 2.44
N GLU A 68 -3.73 6.44 2.87
CA GLU A 68 -3.34 6.07 4.21
C GLU A 68 -1.83 6.19 4.41
N ARG A 69 -1.45 6.86 5.49
CA ARG A 69 -0.13 6.74 6.08
C ARG A 69 -0.13 5.54 7.02
N VAL A 70 0.83 4.66 6.84
CA VAL A 70 1.00 3.47 7.67
C VAL A 70 2.28 3.61 8.48
N ARG A 71 2.21 3.27 9.77
CA ARG A 71 3.39 3.12 10.63
C ARG A 71 3.35 1.77 11.32
N LEU A 72 4.46 1.05 11.29
CA LEU A 72 4.62 -0.23 11.96
C LEU A 72 5.65 -0.12 13.08
N GLY A 73 5.34 -0.74 14.22
CA GLY A 73 6.29 -0.95 15.31
C GLY A 73 7.31 -2.03 14.97
N ARG A 74 8.16 -2.34 15.94
CA ARG A 74 9.28 -3.29 15.72
C ARG A 74 8.89 -4.77 15.80
N HIS A 75 7.62 -5.07 16.13
CA HIS A 75 7.09 -6.43 16.26
C HIS A 75 6.21 -6.84 15.07
N VAL A 76 5.98 -5.93 14.12
CA VAL A 76 5.01 -6.13 13.04
C VAL A 76 5.65 -5.79 11.69
N ALA A 77 5.39 -6.62 10.70
CA ALA A 77 5.63 -6.34 9.29
C ALA A 77 4.32 -6.36 8.52
N GLY A 78 4.29 -5.77 7.33
CA GLY A 78 3.13 -5.81 6.43
C GLY A 78 3.48 -6.50 5.12
N GLN A 79 2.61 -7.38 4.64
CA GLN A 79 2.68 -7.95 3.31
C GLN A 79 1.55 -7.38 2.46
N ILE A 80 1.88 -6.90 1.26
CA ILE A 80 0.91 -6.19 0.42
C ILE A 80 0.45 -7.10 -0.70
N TRP A 81 -0.85 -7.08 -0.97
CA TRP A 81 -1.51 -7.84 -2.03
C TRP A 81 -2.40 -6.93 -2.87
N LEU A 82 -2.41 -7.13 -4.19
CA LEU A 82 -3.38 -6.48 -5.06
C LEU A 82 -4.79 -7.00 -4.75
N ARG A 83 -5.76 -6.10 -4.65
CA ARG A 83 -7.16 -6.55 -4.52
C ARG A 83 -7.58 -7.29 -5.77
N THR A 84 -8.28 -8.39 -5.58
CA THR A 84 -8.73 -9.31 -6.63
C THR A 84 -9.52 -8.61 -7.74
N THR A 85 -10.26 -7.55 -7.40
CA THR A 85 -11.01 -6.75 -8.38
C THR A 85 -10.10 -6.20 -9.48
N TRP A 86 -8.94 -5.65 -9.10
CA TRP A 86 -7.97 -5.10 -10.06
C TRP A 86 -7.24 -6.20 -10.83
N ALA A 87 -6.86 -7.28 -10.15
CA ALA A 87 -6.25 -8.43 -10.83
C ALA A 87 -7.16 -9.02 -11.91
N ARG A 88 -8.46 -9.15 -11.62
CA ARG A 88 -9.46 -9.63 -12.58
C ARG A 88 -9.73 -8.68 -13.77
N ARG A 89 -9.40 -7.39 -13.59
CA ARG A 89 -9.47 -6.38 -14.66
C ARG A 89 -8.18 -6.31 -15.50
N GLY A 90 -7.22 -7.20 -15.25
CA GLY A 90 -5.96 -7.26 -15.99
C GLY A 90 -4.86 -6.36 -15.44
N VAL A 91 -4.98 -5.85 -14.20
CA VAL A 91 -3.88 -5.15 -13.54
C VAL A 91 -2.89 -6.18 -12.99
N ILE A 92 -1.63 -5.99 -13.29
CA ILE A 92 -0.49 -6.69 -12.67
C ILE A 92 0.25 -5.67 -11.81
N ALA A 93 0.58 -6.04 -10.57
CA ALA A 93 1.34 -5.17 -9.69
C ALA A 93 2.45 -5.96 -8.99
N SER A 94 3.56 -5.27 -8.72
CA SER A 94 4.67 -5.80 -7.94
C SER A 94 4.67 -5.11 -6.58
N PHE A 95 4.54 -5.91 -5.53
CA PHE A 95 4.53 -5.45 -4.15
C PHE A 95 5.72 -6.01 -3.38
N GLY A 96 6.09 -5.30 -2.32
CA GLY A 96 7.07 -5.72 -1.34
C GLY A 96 6.46 -5.88 0.05
N MET A 97 7.34 -6.05 1.02
CA MET A 97 7.01 -5.99 2.43
C MET A 97 7.05 -4.53 2.92
N ILE A 98 6.23 -4.25 3.93
CA ILE A 98 6.39 -3.07 4.77
C ILE A 98 7.23 -3.51 5.96
N ASP A 99 8.43 -2.97 6.07
CA ASP A 99 9.36 -3.36 7.12
C ASP A 99 8.93 -2.82 8.50
N ALA A 100 9.33 -3.52 9.54
CA ALA A 100 9.18 -3.06 10.92
C ALA A 100 9.87 -1.70 11.10
N GLY A 101 9.16 -0.73 11.67
CA GLY A 101 9.64 0.65 11.85
C GLY A 101 9.38 1.59 10.68
N PHE A 102 8.85 1.10 9.56
CA PHE A 102 8.42 1.97 8.46
C PHE A 102 7.32 2.94 8.89
N SER A 103 7.36 4.14 8.34
CA SER A 103 6.32 5.16 8.46
C SER A 103 6.23 5.95 7.15
N GLY A 104 5.04 6.08 6.59
CA GLY A 104 4.80 6.83 5.35
C GLY A 104 3.57 6.37 4.60
N THR A 105 3.25 7.05 3.50
CA THR A 105 2.32 6.52 2.49
C THR A 105 3.02 5.44 1.68
N LEU A 106 2.26 4.56 1.04
CA LEU A 106 2.83 3.50 0.22
C LEU A 106 2.78 3.89 -1.27
N THR A 107 3.78 3.49 -2.03
CA THR A 107 3.82 3.68 -3.48
C THR A 107 3.94 2.32 -4.17
N PHE A 108 3.02 2.06 -5.11
CA PHE A 108 2.92 0.80 -5.82
C PHE A 108 3.15 0.99 -7.31
N GLY A 109 4.03 0.19 -7.90
CA GLY A 109 4.13 0.06 -9.35
C GLY A 109 3.12 -0.96 -9.87
N ALA A 110 2.40 -0.59 -10.93
CA ALA A 110 1.42 -1.45 -11.58
C ALA A 110 1.46 -1.32 -13.10
N PHE A 111 0.83 -2.25 -13.78
CA PHE A 111 0.78 -2.33 -15.23
C PHE A 111 -0.62 -2.77 -15.68
N ASN A 112 -1.19 -2.07 -16.64
CA ASN A 112 -2.39 -2.51 -17.33
C ASN A 112 -2.02 -3.56 -18.39
N ALA A 113 -2.19 -4.83 -18.08
CA ALA A 113 -1.92 -5.94 -18.99
C ALA A 113 -3.13 -6.35 -19.83
N SER A 114 -4.26 -5.65 -19.70
CA SER A 114 -5.44 -5.89 -20.53
C SER A 114 -5.30 -5.24 -21.91
N GLY A 115 -6.18 -5.65 -22.86
CA GLY A 115 -6.27 -5.03 -24.17
C GLY A 115 -7.06 -3.72 -24.21
N ASP A 116 -7.69 -3.32 -23.09
CA ASP A 116 -8.59 -2.17 -22.98
C ASP A 116 -8.07 -1.13 -21.99
N PRO A 117 -8.47 0.15 -22.12
CA PRO A 117 -8.20 1.14 -21.10
C PRO A 117 -8.85 0.77 -19.77
N ILE A 118 -8.17 1.00 -18.67
CA ILE A 118 -8.70 0.79 -17.30
C ILE A 118 -8.97 2.14 -16.65
N GLU A 119 -10.19 2.29 -16.15
CA GLU A 119 -10.59 3.43 -15.32
C GLU A 119 -10.25 3.14 -13.86
N ILE A 120 -9.52 4.07 -13.23
CA ILE A 120 -9.12 3.99 -11.84
C ILE A 120 -9.66 5.22 -11.10
N PRO A 121 -10.79 5.11 -10.38
CA PRO A 121 -11.28 6.18 -9.54
C PRO A 121 -10.32 6.46 -8.39
N ILE A 122 -9.99 7.73 -8.17
CA ILE A 122 -9.22 8.14 -6.99
C ILE A 122 -10.13 7.97 -5.76
N GLY A 123 -9.57 7.39 -4.70
CA GLY A 123 -10.28 6.99 -3.50
C GLY A 123 -10.70 5.51 -3.46
N ASP A 124 -10.67 4.81 -4.59
CA ASP A 124 -10.95 3.37 -4.61
C ASP A 124 -9.87 2.58 -3.86
N ARG A 125 -10.29 1.48 -3.23
CA ARG A 125 -9.37 0.54 -2.57
C ARG A 125 -8.57 -0.22 -3.61
N PHE A 126 -7.24 -0.21 -3.47
CA PHE A 126 -6.33 -0.79 -4.46
C PHE A 126 -5.63 -2.05 -3.98
N ALA A 127 -5.12 -2.04 -2.77
CA ALA A 127 -4.33 -3.12 -2.22
C ALA A 127 -4.77 -3.45 -0.79
N GLN A 128 -4.50 -4.66 -0.36
CA GLN A 128 -4.70 -5.13 1.00
C GLN A 128 -3.34 -5.32 1.68
N ILE A 129 -3.21 -4.84 2.90
CA ILE A 129 -2.08 -5.13 3.77
C ILE A 129 -2.48 -6.26 4.71
N ALA A 130 -1.79 -7.39 4.63
CA ALA A 130 -1.82 -8.42 5.66
C ALA A 130 -0.72 -8.12 6.68
N PHE A 131 -1.07 -7.93 7.94
CA PHE A 131 -0.10 -7.68 9.01
C PHE A 131 0.39 -9.00 9.59
N LEU A 132 1.68 -9.06 9.88
CA LEU A 132 2.39 -10.24 10.34
C LEU A 132 3.14 -9.93 11.63
N THR A 133 3.03 -10.81 12.62
CA THR A 133 3.92 -10.72 13.78
C THR A 133 5.30 -11.24 13.45
N LEU A 134 6.34 -10.60 13.94
CA LEU A 134 7.70 -11.13 13.93
C LEU A 134 7.90 -12.07 15.14
N ASP A 135 8.66 -13.13 14.99
CA ASP A 135 8.95 -14.09 16.07
C ASP A 135 9.72 -13.42 17.24
N SER A 136 10.54 -12.43 16.90
CA SER A 136 11.20 -11.54 17.83
C SER A 136 11.18 -10.11 17.28
N PRO A 137 11.27 -9.07 18.12
CA PRO A 137 11.31 -7.70 17.62
C PRO A 137 12.54 -7.47 16.73
N ALA A 138 12.38 -6.66 15.69
CA ALA A 138 13.49 -6.28 14.83
C ALA A 138 14.62 -5.64 15.70
N SER A 139 15.85 -6.09 15.53
CA SER A 139 17.00 -5.51 16.25
C SER A 139 17.23 -4.06 15.85
N GLU A 140 17.08 -3.77 14.55
CA GLU A 140 17.11 -2.43 13.96
C GLU A 140 15.86 -2.27 13.11
N THR A 141 15.22 -1.13 13.21
CA THR A 141 14.01 -0.77 12.44
C THR A 141 14.38 -0.19 11.07
N TYR A 142 13.39 -0.07 10.18
CA TYR A 142 13.58 0.41 8.82
C TYR A 142 14.33 1.76 8.76
N ASP A 143 13.97 2.71 9.61
CA ASP A 143 14.61 4.03 9.71
C ASP A 143 16.07 3.95 10.16
N GLN A 144 16.42 2.95 10.97
CA GLN A 144 17.79 2.74 11.48
C GLN A 144 18.69 2.02 10.47
N ARG A 145 18.13 1.20 9.57
CA ARG A 145 18.89 0.36 8.64
C ARG A 145 18.96 0.93 7.23
N SER A 146 17.84 1.17 6.57
CA SER A 146 17.79 1.67 5.19
C SER A 146 17.11 3.03 5.07
N GLY A 147 15.92 3.20 5.61
CA GLY A 147 15.20 4.47 5.70
C GLY A 147 14.92 5.22 4.39
N THR A 148 15.20 4.59 3.24
CA THR A 148 15.19 5.24 1.92
C THR A 148 13.86 5.93 1.61
N TYR A 149 12.75 5.32 2.02
CA TYR A 149 11.39 5.82 1.80
C TYR A 149 10.67 6.18 3.11
N GLN A 150 11.42 6.36 4.20
CA GLN A 150 10.84 6.79 5.47
C GLN A 150 10.19 8.15 5.30
N ASP A 151 8.99 8.30 5.88
CA ASP A 151 8.16 9.49 5.84
C ASP A 151 7.77 9.98 4.43
N GLN A 152 7.84 9.07 3.42
CA GLN A 152 7.40 9.42 2.06
C GLN A 152 5.92 9.83 2.02
N LYS A 153 5.59 10.71 1.06
CA LYS A 153 4.24 11.21 0.79
C LYS A 153 3.99 11.23 -0.71
N GLY A 154 2.76 10.85 -1.11
CA GLY A 154 2.39 10.81 -2.52
C GLY A 154 3.20 9.78 -3.32
N VAL A 155 3.16 9.86 -4.64
CA VAL A 155 3.94 8.98 -5.51
C VAL A 155 5.42 9.29 -5.39
N THR A 156 6.19 8.31 -4.94
CA THR A 156 7.66 8.37 -4.89
C THR A 156 8.21 7.34 -5.88
N LEU A 157 8.90 7.81 -6.92
CA LEU A 157 9.56 6.94 -7.89
C LEU A 157 10.87 6.38 -7.30
N GLY A 158 11.30 5.22 -7.82
CA GLY A 158 12.57 4.62 -7.41
C GLY A 158 13.73 5.60 -7.60
N ARG A 159 14.62 5.64 -6.64
CA ARG A 159 15.88 6.39 -6.77
C ARG A 159 16.81 5.59 -7.68
N PRO A 160 17.60 6.28 -8.53
CA PRO A 160 18.61 5.63 -9.36
C PRO A 160 19.71 4.96 -8.52
#